data_4c3199d6f95759e1bcb354264675bfe5
#
_entry.id   4c3199d6f95759e1bcb354264675bfe5
#
_cell.length_a   1.000
_cell.length_b   1.000
_cell.length_c   1.000
_cell.angle_alpha   90.00
_cell.angle_beta   90.00
_cell.angle_gamma   90.00
#
_symmetry.space_group_name_H-M   'P 1'
#
loop_
_entity.id
_entity.type
_entity.pdbx_description
1 polymer ?
#
loop_
_entity_poly.entity_id
_entity_poly.type
_entity_poly.pdbx_seq_one_letter_code
_entity_poly.pdbx_strand_id
1 'polypeptide(L)'
;METVLVTGANGFIGRALCDTLAASGHGVRKAVRILVPGLPDAVAVGDIGPDTDWRTALEGVSGVVHLAARTHVLRETATDPLAEYRRINVSGTERLARSAAAGGVRRLVFLSSVKVNGER
;
A
#
# COMPACT_ATOMS: atom_id res chain seq x y z
N MET A 1 6.30 10.14 18.53
CA MET A 1 5.20 9.45 17.84
C MET A 1 5.70 8.91 16.51
N GLU A 2 5.45 7.65 16.27
CA GLU A 2 5.87 7.05 15.01
C GLU A 2 4.80 7.26 13.95
N THR A 3 5.23 7.46 12.73
CA THR A 3 4.33 7.59 11.60
C THR A 3 4.35 6.30 10.81
N VAL A 4 3.15 5.78 10.55
CA VAL A 4 2.96 4.54 9.81
C VAL A 4 2.29 4.88 8.48
N LEU A 5 2.88 4.40 7.40
CA LEU A 5 2.30 4.54 6.08
C LEU A 5 1.44 3.31 5.80
N VAL A 6 0.20 3.54 5.43
CA VAL A 6 -0.71 2.44 5.10
C VAL A 6 -1.09 2.55 3.64
N THR A 7 -0.77 1.52 2.86
CA THR A 7 -1.23 1.47 1.48
C THR A 7 -2.59 0.78 1.44
N GLY A 8 -3.40 1.11 0.47
CA GLY A 8 -4.77 0.60 0.44
C GLY A 8 -5.63 1.16 1.55
N ALA A 9 -5.29 2.37 2.00
CA ALA A 9 -5.90 2.94 3.20
C ALA A 9 -7.38 3.25 3.02
N ASN A 10 -7.83 3.45 1.79
CA ASN A 10 -9.23 3.76 1.55
C ASN A 10 -10.08 2.51 1.33
N GLY A 11 -9.50 1.33 1.46
CA GLY A 11 -10.27 0.10 1.41
C GLY A 11 -10.88 -0.22 2.76
N PHE A 12 -11.63 -1.31 2.80
CA PHE A 12 -12.35 -1.69 4.01
C PHE A 12 -11.40 -1.97 5.18
N ILE A 13 -10.41 -2.84 4.93
CA ILE A 13 -9.46 -3.18 5.99
C ILE A 13 -8.56 -1.99 6.29
N GLY A 14 -8.20 -1.23 5.27
CA GLY A 14 -7.31 -0.09 5.46
C GLY A 14 -7.91 0.97 6.36
N ARG A 15 -9.20 1.25 6.20
CA ARG A 15 -9.85 2.24 7.04
C ARG A 15 -9.88 1.82 8.50
N ALA A 16 -10.22 0.56 8.74
CA ALA A 16 -10.27 0.04 10.10
C ALA A 16 -8.88 0.08 10.74
N LEU A 17 -7.86 -0.29 9.97
CA LEU A 17 -6.51 -0.27 10.48
C LEU A 17 -6.05 1.14 10.80
N CYS A 18 -6.33 2.09 9.92
CA CYS A 18 -5.94 3.47 10.16
C CYS A 18 -6.58 4.02 11.42
N ASP A 19 -7.85 3.72 11.63
CA ASP A 19 -8.54 4.17 12.84
C ASP A 19 -7.90 3.55 14.08
N THR A 20 -7.56 2.27 14.02
CA THR A 20 -6.93 1.59 15.15
C THR A 20 -5.56 2.19 15.45
N LEU A 21 -4.77 2.44 14.42
CA LEU A 21 -3.45 3.01 14.62
C LEU A 21 -3.53 4.41 15.22
N ALA A 22 -4.46 5.22 14.72
CA ALA A 22 -4.62 6.57 15.24
C ALA A 22 -5.06 6.54 16.69
N ALA A 23 -5.97 5.63 17.01
CA ALA A 23 -6.45 5.49 18.40
C ALA A 23 -5.33 5.04 19.32
N SER A 24 -4.32 4.36 18.78
CA SER A 24 -3.18 3.91 19.59
C SER A 24 -2.07 4.95 19.67
N GLY A 25 -2.29 6.14 19.14
CA GLY A 25 -1.32 7.22 19.27
C GLY A 25 -0.28 7.28 18.16
N HIS A 26 -0.46 6.53 17.10
CA HIS A 26 0.46 6.59 15.96
C HIS A 26 0.04 7.68 15.00
N GLY A 27 1.03 8.28 14.33
CA GLY A 27 0.74 9.10 13.16
C GLY A 27 0.45 8.16 11.99
N VAL A 28 -0.58 8.48 11.22
CA VAL A 28 -0.98 7.63 10.11
C VAL A 28 -0.90 8.44 8.82
N ARG A 29 -0.21 7.90 7.83
CA ARG A 29 -0.19 8.48 6.50
C ARG A 29 -0.80 7.46 5.56
N LYS A 30 -1.69 7.93 4.71
CA LYS A 30 -2.47 7.05 3.85
C LYS A 30 -1.99 7.19 2.42
N ALA A 31 -1.49 6.10 1.85
CA ALA A 31 -1.08 6.08 0.45
C ALA A 31 -2.26 5.61 -0.37
N VAL A 32 -2.68 6.44 -1.31
CA VAL A 32 -3.81 6.13 -2.16
C VAL A 32 -3.41 6.35 -3.62
N ARG A 33 -4.16 5.75 -4.52
CA ARG A 33 -3.86 5.93 -5.93
C ARG A 33 -4.16 7.36 -6.38
N ILE A 34 -5.29 7.87 -5.97
CA ILE A 34 -5.75 9.21 -6.31
C ILE A 34 -6.32 9.82 -5.04
N LEU A 35 -6.03 11.09 -4.81
CA LEU A 35 -6.58 11.77 -3.65
C LEU A 35 -8.08 11.88 -3.78
N VAL A 36 -8.77 11.62 -2.67
CA VAL A 36 -10.23 11.75 -2.62
C VAL A 36 -10.57 12.77 -1.53
N PRO A 37 -11.64 13.53 -1.74
CA PRO A 37 -12.06 14.52 -0.74
C PRO A 37 -12.41 13.83 0.57
N GLY A 38 -12.09 14.48 1.67
CA GLY A 38 -12.46 13.99 2.98
C GLY A 38 -11.56 12.93 3.57
N LEU A 39 -10.44 12.63 2.91
CA LEU A 39 -9.49 11.66 3.43
C LEU A 39 -8.25 12.40 3.93
N PRO A 40 -8.13 12.61 5.25
CA PRO A 40 -6.99 13.35 5.78
C PRO A 40 -5.71 12.55 5.73
N ASP A 41 -4.60 13.25 5.69
CA ASP A 41 -3.26 12.66 5.76
C ASP A 41 -3.00 11.67 4.63
N ALA A 42 -3.59 11.92 3.48
CA ALA A 42 -3.43 11.06 2.32
C ALA A 42 -2.38 11.61 1.38
N VAL A 43 -1.68 10.71 0.73
CA VAL A 43 -0.73 11.05 -0.32
C VAL A 43 -1.03 10.19 -1.53
N ALA A 44 -1.07 10.81 -2.70
CA ALA A 44 -1.33 10.08 -3.92
C ALA A 44 -0.03 9.53 -4.47
N VAL A 45 0.02 8.23 -4.69
CA VAL A 45 1.22 7.58 -5.22
C VAL A 45 0.99 7.01 -6.62
N GLY A 46 -0.22 7.14 -7.14
CA GLY A 46 -0.55 6.57 -8.44
C GLY A 46 -0.69 5.07 -8.37
N ASP A 47 -0.61 4.45 -9.53
CA ASP A 47 -0.67 2.99 -9.59
C ASP A 47 0.60 2.41 -8.99
N ILE A 48 0.42 1.39 -8.15
CA ILE A 48 1.55 0.73 -7.53
C ILE A 48 2.14 -0.26 -8.52
N GLY A 49 3.42 -0.13 -8.74
CA GLY A 49 4.13 -0.99 -9.67
C GLY A 49 5.63 -0.83 -9.49
N PRO A 50 6.41 -1.35 -10.44
CA PRO A 50 7.86 -1.33 -10.30
C PRO A 50 8.47 0.06 -10.36
N ASP A 51 7.73 1.06 -10.84
CA ASP A 51 8.27 2.40 -11.02
C ASP A 51 7.64 3.42 -10.09
N THR A 52 6.85 2.98 -9.11
CA THR A 52 6.20 3.90 -8.19
C THR A 52 7.23 4.72 -7.43
N ASP A 53 6.99 6.02 -7.31
CA ASP A 53 7.86 6.89 -6.55
C ASP A 53 7.30 7.02 -5.14
N TRP A 54 7.99 6.43 -4.19
CA TRP A 54 7.54 6.40 -2.80
C TRP A 54 8.20 7.46 -1.93
N ARG A 55 9.06 8.30 -2.49
CA ARG A 55 9.87 9.19 -1.66
C ARG A 55 9.05 10.10 -0.76
N THR A 56 8.07 10.79 -1.34
CA THR A 56 7.24 11.69 -0.56
C THR A 56 6.41 10.93 0.47
N ALA A 57 5.87 9.80 0.06
CA ALA A 57 5.01 9.01 0.95
C ALA A 57 5.78 8.46 2.13
N LEU A 58 7.07 8.18 1.95
CA LEU A 58 7.87 7.56 3.00
C LEU A 58 8.61 8.57 3.88
N GLU A 59 8.50 9.84 3.58
CA GLU A 59 9.24 10.85 4.32
C GLU A 59 8.82 10.86 5.78
N GLY A 60 9.76 10.61 6.68
CA GLY A 60 9.48 10.59 8.11
C GLY A 60 8.75 9.38 8.61
N VAL A 61 8.60 8.35 7.79
CA VAL A 61 7.84 7.16 8.13
C VAL A 61 8.75 6.14 8.77
N SER A 62 8.28 5.53 9.87
CA SER A 62 9.05 4.49 10.54
C SER A 62 8.47 3.09 10.32
N GLY A 63 7.23 2.98 9.92
CA GLY A 63 6.62 1.69 9.63
C GLY A 63 5.71 1.75 8.42
N VAL A 64 5.57 0.65 7.73
CA VAL A 64 4.71 0.56 6.55
C VAL A 64 3.84 -0.68 6.68
N VAL A 65 2.54 -0.52 6.44
CA VAL A 65 1.62 -1.64 6.33
C VAL A 65 1.11 -1.65 4.89
N HIS A 66 1.42 -2.69 4.16
CA HIS A 66 1.11 -2.76 2.74
C HIS A 66 -0.13 -3.63 2.53
N LEU A 67 -1.23 -2.97 2.22
CA LEU A 67 -2.51 -3.63 1.96
C LEU A 67 -2.95 -3.51 0.52
N ALA A 68 -2.34 -2.62 -0.23
CA ALA A 68 -2.77 -2.33 -1.58
C ALA A 68 -2.26 -3.40 -2.54
N ALA A 69 -3.05 -4.42 -2.71
CA ALA A 69 -2.74 -5.47 -3.67
C ALA A 69 -3.92 -5.61 -4.60
N ARG A 70 -3.64 -5.95 -5.83
CA ARG A 70 -4.67 -6.15 -6.80
C ARG A 70 -5.20 -7.55 -6.63
N THR A 71 -6.40 -7.66 -6.08
CA THR A 71 -6.90 -8.96 -5.69
C THR A 71 -8.13 -9.40 -6.47
N HIS A 72 -8.80 -8.49 -7.13
CA HIS A 72 -10.06 -8.89 -7.75
C HIS A 72 -10.37 -8.18 -9.05
N VAL A 73 -9.70 -7.10 -9.35
CA VAL A 73 -9.99 -6.38 -10.57
C VAL A 73 -8.83 -6.55 -11.52
N LEU A 74 -9.00 -7.42 -12.49
CA LEU A 74 -8.04 -7.57 -13.56
C LEU A 74 -8.65 -6.92 -14.78
N ARG A 75 -7.85 -6.20 -15.52
CA ARG A 75 -8.35 -5.53 -16.70
C ARG A 75 -8.65 -6.54 -17.76
N GLU A 76 -9.83 -6.44 -18.31
CA GLU A 76 -10.19 -7.32 -19.39
C GLU A 76 -9.38 -7.05 -20.63
N THR A 77 -8.91 -5.82 -20.75
CA THR A 77 -8.11 -5.44 -21.89
C THR A 77 -6.67 -5.91 -21.78
N ALA A 78 -6.26 -6.41 -20.63
CA ALA A 78 -4.90 -6.88 -20.48
C ALA A 78 -4.69 -8.13 -21.32
N THR A 79 -3.57 -8.17 -22.02
CA THR A 79 -3.22 -9.34 -22.82
C THR A 79 -3.00 -10.54 -21.93
N ASP A 80 -2.40 -10.30 -20.78
CA ASP A 80 -2.10 -11.38 -19.84
C ASP A 80 -2.45 -10.89 -18.44
N PRO A 81 -3.68 -11.13 -17.99
CA PRO A 81 -4.10 -10.64 -16.67
C PRO A 81 -3.26 -11.17 -15.52
N LEU A 82 -2.78 -12.41 -15.64
CA LEU A 82 -1.95 -12.97 -14.58
C LEU A 82 -0.61 -12.25 -14.49
N ALA A 83 -0.02 -11.94 -15.63
CA ALA A 83 1.24 -11.22 -15.62
C ALA A 83 1.07 -9.82 -15.03
N GLU A 84 -0.05 -9.16 -15.35
CA GLU A 84 -0.32 -7.85 -14.79
C GLU A 84 -0.52 -7.94 -13.28
N TYR A 85 -1.22 -8.96 -12.83
CA TYR A 85 -1.44 -9.19 -11.41
C TYR A 85 -0.10 -9.35 -10.69
N ARG A 86 0.79 -10.16 -11.25
CA ARG A 86 2.10 -10.38 -10.65
C ARG A 86 2.94 -9.12 -10.66
N ARG A 87 2.86 -8.35 -11.75
CA ARG A 87 3.63 -7.12 -11.84
C ARG A 87 3.25 -6.16 -10.72
N ILE A 88 1.97 -6.02 -10.47
CA ILE A 88 1.49 -5.11 -9.42
C ILE A 88 1.87 -5.67 -8.04
N ASN A 89 1.58 -6.95 -7.81
CA ASN A 89 1.72 -7.49 -6.46
C ASN A 89 3.15 -7.85 -6.10
N VAL A 90 3.93 -8.33 -7.05
CA VAL A 90 5.30 -8.75 -6.76
C VAL A 90 6.26 -7.58 -6.97
N SER A 91 6.26 -7.02 -8.17
CA SER A 91 7.21 -5.95 -8.48
C SER A 91 6.90 -4.69 -7.70
N GLY A 92 5.62 -4.39 -7.51
CA GLY A 92 5.23 -3.23 -6.73
C GLY A 92 5.61 -3.37 -5.27
N THR A 93 5.43 -4.55 -4.70
CA THR A 93 5.80 -4.79 -3.31
C THR A 93 7.32 -4.72 -3.16
N GLU A 94 8.05 -5.27 -4.12
CA GLU A 94 9.51 -5.22 -4.08
C GLU A 94 10.00 -3.78 -4.17
N ARG A 95 9.39 -2.99 -5.03
CA ARG A 95 9.75 -1.57 -5.14
C ARG A 95 9.51 -0.84 -3.83
N LEU A 96 8.36 -1.09 -3.21
CA LEU A 96 8.05 -0.46 -1.94
C LEU A 96 9.04 -0.88 -0.86
N ALA A 97 9.36 -2.17 -0.79
CA ALA A 97 10.30 -2.66 0.22
C ALA A 97 11.68 -2.02 0.06
N ARG A 98 12.16 -1.90 -1.16
CA ARG A 98 13.44 -1.27 -1.42
C ARG A 98 13.42 0.22 -1.07
N SER A 99 12.33 0.89 -1.43
CA SER A 99 12.19 2.31 -1.14
C SER A 99 12.12 2.55 0.36
N ALA A 100 11.40 1.68 1.08
CA ALA A 100 11.29 1.80 2.52
C ALA A 100 12.65 1.60 3.18
N ALA A 101 13.40 0.60 2.74
CA ALA A 101 14.72 0.35 3.30
C ALA A 101 15.65 1.54 3.06
N ALA A 102 15.61 2.09 1.86
CA ALA A 102 16.44 3.25 1.53
C ALA A 102 16.03 4.47 2.33
N GLY A 103 14.76 4.57 2.71
CA GLY A 103 14.25 5.70 3.47
C GLY A 103 14.37 5.55 4.98
N GLY A 104 14.95 4.46 5.46
CA GLY A 104 15.15 4.27 6.88
C GLY A 104 13.95 3.73 7.63
N VAL A 105 13.00 3.14 6.93
CA VAL A 105 11.83 2.55 7.56
C VAL A 105 12.27 1.31 8.34
N ARG A 106 11.78 1.21 9.56
CA ARG A 106 12.20 0.12 10.45
C ARG A 106 11.40 -1.15 10.27
N ARG A 107 10.14 -1.03 9.91
CA ARG A 107 9.26 -2.19 9.82
C ARG A 107 8.41 -2.12 8.58
N LEU A 108 8.25 -3.26 7.95
CA LEU A 108 7.36 -3.39 6.81
C LEU A 108 6.50 -4.61 7.05
N VAL A 109 5.19 -4.40 7.12
CA VAL A 109 4.23 -5.48 7.29
C VAL A 109 3.47 -5.62 5.98
N PHE A 110 3.42 -6.84 5.50
CA PHE A 110 2.75 -7.13 4.25
C PHE A 110 1.62 -8.13 4.53
N LEU A 111 0.40 -7.74 4.21
CA LEU A 111 -0.74 -8.62 4.41
C LEU A 111 -1.16 -9.23 3.09
N SER A 112 -1.18 -10.55 3.05
CA SER A 112 -1.68 -11.29 1.91
C SER A 112 -3.16 -11.59 2.09
N SER A 113 -3.88 -11.52 1.02
CA SER A 113 -5.26 -11.93 1.03
C SER A 113 -5.33 -13.45 0.96
N VAL A 114 -6.22 -14.02 1.75
CA VAL A 114 -6.47 -15.46 1.68
C VAL A 114 -6.95 -15.87 0.30
N LYS A 115 -7.66 -14.98 -0.35
CA LYS A 115 -8.17 -15.27 -1.69
C LYS A 115 -7.06 -15.46 -2.70
N VAL A 116 -5.94 -14.84 -2.46
CA VAL A 116 -4.82 -14.96 -3.38
C VAL A 116 -4.32 -16.40 -3.41
N ASN A 117 -4.45 -17.08 -2.32
CA ASN A 117 -4.03 -18.45 -2.25
C ASN A 117 -5.02 -19.37 -2.91
N GLY A 118 -6.05 -18.86 -3.36
CA GLY A 118 -6.89 -19.55 -4.10
C GLY A 118 -7.79 -20.39 -3.40
N GLU A 119 -8.34 -20.56 -3.31
CA GLU A 119 -8.93 -21.25 -2.87
C GLU A 119 -9.31 -21.86 -3.67
N ARG A 120 -9.01 -22.15 -4.01
CA ARG A 120 -9.06 -22.79 -4.83
C ARG A 120 -9.73 -23.47 -4.74
#